data_008d41fbb3d5c2b6a571d4c7a0cd7e57
#
_entry.id   008d41fbb3d5c2b6a571d4c7a0cd7e57
#
_cell.length_a   1.000
_cell.length_b   1.000
_cell.length_c   1.000
_cell.angle_alpha   90.00
_cell.angle_beta   90.00
_cell.angle_gamma   90.00
#
_symmetry.space_group_name_H-M   'P 1'
#
loop_
_entity.id
_entity.type
_entity.pdbx_description
1 polymer ?
#
loop_
_entity_poly.entity_id
_entity_poly.type
_entity_poly.pdbx_seq_one_letter_code
_entity_poly.pdbx_strand_id
1 'polypeptide(L)'
;MDPSKMTFVLGGEDTEMRYISEVLESRGINFVYASDSMGNRVNRRGAYFTEIPKLSRKQVWVECRPRGYGSKEMQSLGYHLIDHHNEGDPGYNKSPSKYWEASSIGQVCSLIGEPVTAELQMIAAADHCLHHAYNNGCEPIKREQLLEFRLSHYREGTALAKTRFNKMLEIMKANQNYPFNGNLYFDASNVRELSFFVTDASAYGNIPYISVRHKSVANTKKVFLGNASKKDVKFFLEEGCHSFGVVEGTYGDPSRQFAGAYLKVEESDES
;
A
#
# COMPACT_ATOMS: atom_id res chain seq x y z
N MET A 1 -17.79 13.65 -16.41
CA MET A 1 -18.79 13.40 -15.34
C MET A 1 -18.80 14.61 -14.42
N ASP A 2 -19.96 14.93 -13.77
CA ASP A 2 -20.03 16.05 -12.83
C ASP A 2 -19.76 15.54 -11.40
N PRO A 3 -18.60 15.84 -10.80
CA PRO A 3 -18.22 15.30 -9.48
C PRO A 3 -19.14 15.75 -8.34
N SER A 4 -19.81 16.91 -8.48
CA SER A 4 -20.75 17.43 -7.47
C SER A 4 -21.99 16.54 -7.30
N LYS A 5 -22.28 15.69 -8.30
CA LYS A 5 -23.41 14.75 -8.30
C LYS A 5 -23.01 13.33 -7.89
N MET A 6 -21.79 13.15 -7.43
CA MET A 6 -21.27 11.85 -7.00
C MET A 6 -21.11 11.81 -5.49
N THR A 7 -21.01 10.61 -4.94
CA THR A 7 -20.54 10.37 -3.58
C THR A 7 -19.36 9.42 -3.65
N PHE A 8 -18.22 9.81 -3.09
CA PHE A 8 -17.04 8.97 -3.01
C PHE A 8 -17.16 8.05 -1.78
N VAL A 9 -16.88 6.77 -1.98
CA VAL A 9 -16.80 5.76 -0.91
C VAL A 9 -15.33 5.48 -0.70
N LEU A 10 -14.78 5.89 0.44
CA LEU A 10 -13.36 5.85 0.73
C LEU A 10 -12.99 4.61 1.56
N GLY A 11 -11.94 3.93 1.18
CA GLY A 11 -11.45 2.72 1.82
C GLY A 11 -10.77 2.92 3.18
N GLY A 12 -9.83 2.03 3.49
CA GLY A 12 -9.10 2.03 4.76
C GLY A 12 -8.18 3.24 4.90
N GLU A 13 -8.08 3.79 6.11
CA GLU A 13 -7.26 4.97 6.38
C GLU A 13 -5.77 4.69 6.24
N ASP A 14 -5.12 5.51 5.42
CA ASP A 14 -3.67 5.66 5.30
C ASP A 14 -3.31 7.09 4.91
N THR A 15 -2.07 7.34 4.54
CA THR A 15 -1.63 8.68 4.15
C THR A 15 -2.32 9.14 2.87
N GLU A 16 -2.38 8.30 1.83
CA GLU A 16 -3.02 8.66 0.57
C GLU A 16 -4.52 8.92 0.76
N MET A 17 -5.23 8.04 1.47
CA MET A 17 -6.67 8.16 1.72
C MET A 17 -7.01 9.41 2.55
N ARG A 18 -6.15 9.80 3.50
CA ARG A 18 -6.32 11.06 4.25
C ARG A 18 -6.26 12.27 3.32
N TYR A 19 -5.26 12.33 2.44
CA TYR A 19 -5.15 13.44 1.47
C TYR A 19 -6.30 13.44 0.46
N ILE A 20 -6.78 12.28 0.03
CA ILE A 20 -7.99 12.18 -0.80
C ILE A 20 -9.19 12.80 -0.08
N SER A 21 -9.40 12.47 1.20
CA SER A 21 -10.53 13.07 1.95
C SER A 21 -10.38 14.57 2.12
N GLU A 22 -9.19 15.09 2.41
CA GLU A 22 -8.89 16.52 2.53
C GLU A 22 -9.14 17.26 1.20
N VAL A 23 -8.76 16.69 0.07
CA VAL A 23 -9.00 17.25 -1.27
C VAL A 23 -10.50 17.28 -1.58
N LEU A 24 -11.23 16.20 -1.33
CA LEU A 24 -12.68 16.15 -1.55
C LEU A 24 -13.42 17.17 -0.67
N GLU A 25 -13.05 17.27 0.61
CA GLU A 25 -13.62 18.23 1.56
C GLU A 25 -13.38 19.66 1.13
N SER A 26 -12.16 20.01 0.72
CA SER A 26 -11.81 21.36 0.25
C SER A 26 -12.60 21.80 -0.98
N ARG A 27 -13.08 20.87 -1.79
CA ARG A 27 -13.90 21.06 -2.98
C ARG A 27 -15.40 20.94 -2.71
N GLY A 28 -15.82 20.68 -1.47
CA GLY A 28 -17.21 20.47 -1.11
C GLY A 28 -17.84 19.23 -1.79
N ILE A 29 -17.04 18.24 -2.15
CA ILE A 29 -17.48 17.00 -2.79
C ILE A 29 -17.87 15.99 -1.71
N ASN A 30 -19.04 15.37 -1.87
CA ASN A 30 -19.54 14.43 -0.88
C ASN A 30 -18.72 13.12 -0.86
N PHE A 31 -18.38 12.68 0.32
CA PHE A 31 -17.78 11.35 0.53
C PHE A 31 -18.29 10.70 1.81
N VAL A 32 -18.16 9.39 1.89
CA VAL A 32 -18.40 8.57 3.07
C VAL A 32 -17.25 7.58 3.20
N TYR A 33 -16.95 7.13 4.41
CA TYR A 33 -16.02 6.02 4.59
C TYR A 33 -16.74 4.70 4.44
N ALA A 34 -16.09 3.75 3.78
CA ALA A 34 -16.59 2.39 3.66
C ALA A 34 -16.72 1.74 5.04
N SER A 35 -17.80 0.98 5.23
CA SER A 35 -18.11 0.32 6.50
C SER A 35 -18.27 -1.19 6.34
N ASP A 36 -18.10 -1.91 7.43
CA ASP A 36 -18.44 -3.33 7.58
C ASP A 36 -19.94 -3.52 7.84
N SER A 37 -20.37 -4.77 7.97
CA SER A 37 -21.77 -5.13 8.24
C SER A 37 -22.32 -4.62 9.60
N MET A 38 -21.43 -4.19 10.50
CA MET A 38 -21.79 -3.57 11.78
C MET A 38 -21.81 -2.04 11.71
N GLY A 39 -21.50 -1.45 10.56
CA GLY A 39 -21.43 0.00 10.36
C GLY A 39 -20.11 0.64 10.82
N ASN A 40 -19.11 -0.14 11.22
CA ASN A 40 -17.82 0.40 11.60
C ASN A 40 -17.00 0.74 10.35
N ARG A 41 -16.27 1.86 10.39
CA ARG A 41 -15.30 2.20 9.33
C ARG A 41 -14.29 1.07 9.13
N VAL A 42 -14.12 0.64 7.89
CA VAL A 42 -13.17 -0.41 7.57
C VAL A 42 -11.73 0.07 7.71
N ASN A 43 -10.86 -0.84 8.11
CA ASN A 43 -9.42 -0.67 7.97
C ASN A 43 -8.96 -1.20 6.61
N ARG A 44 -7.67 -1.06 6.28
CA ARG A 44 -7.08 -1.54 5.01
C ARG A 44 -7.40 -3.01 4.68
N ARG A 45 -7.60 -3.89 5.69
CA ARG A 45 -7.92 -5.30 5.46
C ARG A 45 -9.39 -5.52 5.15
N GLY A 46 -10.26 -4.74 5.80
CA GLY A 46 -11.70 -4.78 5.58
C GLY A 46 -12.16 -4.07 4.31
N ALA A 47 -11.27 -3.30 3.66
CA ALA A 47 -11.61 -2.45 2.52
C ALA A 47 -12.22 -3.22 1.33
N TYR A 48 -11.90 -4.51 1.17
CA TYR A 48 -12.43 -5.37 0.12
C TYR A 48 -13.54 -6.31 0.61
N PHE A 49 -14.16 -5.99 1.75
CA PHE A 49 -15.26 -6.75 2.37
C PHE A 49 -16.32 -5.81 2.93
N THR A 50 -16.57 -4.70 2.24
CA THR A 50 -17.45 -3.64 2.71
C THR A 50 -18.91 -3.93 2.42
N GLU A 51 -19.80 -3.17 3.07
CA GLU A 51 -21.21 -3.11 2.69
C GLU A 51 -21.44 -2.04 1.60
N ILE A 52 -22.46 -2.23 0.78
CA ILE A 52 -22.87 -1.22 -0.20
C ILE A 52 -23.71 -0.15 0.51
N PRO A 53 -23.22 1.09 0.63
CA PRO A 53 -24.00 2.13 1.27
C PRO A 53 -25.24 2.47 0.42
N LYS A 54 -26.37 2.68 1.09
CA LYS A 54 -27.63 3.10 0.45
C LYS A 54 -27.56 4.58 0.10
N LEU A 55 -26.95 4.91 -1.04
CA LEU A 55 -26.78 6.27 -1.52
C LEU A 55 -27.62 6.51 -2.77
N SER A 56 -28.24 7.68 -2.84
CA SER A 56 -29.08 8.09 -3.99
C SER A 56 -28.26 8.62 -5.18
N ARG A 57 -26.96 8.89 -4.98
CA ARG A 57 -26.06 9.45 -5.99
C ARG A 57 -25.21 8.36 -6.63
N LYS A 58 -24.67 8.67 -7.81
CA LYS A 58 -23.65 7.83 -8.45
C LYS A 58 -22.44 7.70 -7.52
N GLN A 59 -21.93 6.47 -7.35
CA GLN A 59 -20.86 6.19 -6.42
C GLN A 59 -19.52 6.06 -7.13
N VAL A 60 -18.48 6.62 -6.52
CA VAL A 60 -17.06 6.43 -6.87
C VAL A 60 -16.41 5.68 -5.73
N TRP A 61 -15.89 4.50 -5.99
CA TRP A 61 -15.29 3.64 -4.99
C TRP A 61 -13.77 3.78 -5.04
N VAL A 62 -13.15 4.16 -3.94
CA VAL A 62 -11.73 4.44 -3.84
C VAL A 62 -11.07 3.43 -2.89
N GLU A 63 -10.24 2.54 -3.44
CA GLU A 63 -9.53 1.48 -2.72
C GLU A 63 -10.41 0.62 -1.81
N CYS A 64 -11.62 0.40 -2.21
CA CYS A 64 -12.54 -0.49 -1.50
C CYS A 64 -13.60 -1.05 -2.43
N ARG A 65 -14.19 -2.17 -2.02
CA ARG A 65 -15.31 -2.79 -2.73
C ARG A 65 -16.07 -3.77 -1.82
N PRO A 66 -17.33 -4.06 -2.15
CA PRO A 66 -18.12 -5.05 -1.41
C PRO A 66 -17.53 -6.45 -1.53
N ARG A 67 -17.83 -7.29 -0.54
CA ARG A 67 -17.44 -8.70 -0.54
C ARG A 67 -17.95 -9.41 -1.79
N GLY A 68 -17.06 -10.15 -2.46
CA GLY A 68 -17.38 -10.95 -3.63
C GLY A 68 -17.43 -10.19 -4.94
N TYR A 69 -17.18 -8.88 -4.94
CA TYR A 69 -17.12 -8.07 -6.15
C TYR A 69 -15.68 -7.84 -6.58
N GLY A 70 -15.35 -8.23 -7.80
CA GLY A 70 -14.10 -7.83 -8.47
C GLY A 70 -14.26 -6.51 -9.21
N SER A 71 -13.17 -6.03 -9.82
CA SER A 71 -13.16 -4.76 -10.56
C SER A 71 -14.12 -4.76 -11.74
N LYS A 72 -14.23 -5.87 -12.45
CA LYS A 72 -15.14 -6.03 -13.60
C LYS A 72 -16.61 -5.98 -13.18
N GLU A 73 -16.95 -6.66 -12.09
CA GLU A 73 -18.31 -6.66 -11.54
C GLU A 73 -18.73 -5.25 -11.10
N MET A 74 -17.86 -4.51 -10.40
CA MET A 74 -18.12 -3.13 -9.99
C MET A 74 -18.41 -2.24 -11.21
N GLN A 75 -17.60 -2.35 -12.25
CA GLN A 75 -17.79 -1.60 -13.49
C GLN A 75 -19.10 -1.99 -14.22
N SER A 76 -19.45 -3.27 -14.27
CA SER A 76 -20.70 -3.75 -14.90
C SER A 76 -21.95 -3.23 -14.18
N LEU A 77 -21.87 -2.98 -12.87
CA LEU A 77 -22.93 -2.36 -12.07
C LEU A 77 -22.98 -0.82 -12.22
N GLY A 78 -22.09 -0.25 -13.04
CA GLY A 78 -22.05 1.19 -13.31
C GLY A 78 -21.35 2.01 -12.22
N TYR A 79 -20.67 1.38 -11.27
CA TYR A 79 -19.82 2.07 -10.30
C TYR A 79 -18.54 2.56 -10.97
N HIS A 80 -18.05 3.72 -10.54
CA HIS A 80 -16.73 4.20 -10.93
C HIS A 80 -15.72 3.71 -9.90
N LEU A 81 -14.74 2.92 -10.33
CA LEU A 81 -13.70 2.37 -9.46
C LEU A 81 -12.41 3.16 -9.64
N ILE A 82 -11.79 3.51 -8.53
CA ILE A 82 -10.46 4.11 -8.40
C ILE A 82 -9.65 3.22 -7.49
N ASP A 83 -8.67 2.53 -8.03
CA ASP A 83 -7.84 1.57 -7.28
C ASP A 83 -6.61 1.17 -8.12
N HIS A 84 -5.59 0.59 -7.47
CA HIS A 84 -4.39 0.10 -8.13
C HIS A 84 -3.80 -1.17 -7.47
N HIS A 85 -4.55 -1.81 -6.57
CA HIS A 85 -4.04 -2.90 -5.75
C HIS A 85 -4.22 -4.28 -6.37
N ASN A 86 -5.26 -4.47 -7.17
CA ASN A 86 -5.64 -5.80 -7.66
C ASN A 86 -5.72 -5.83 -9.19
N GLU A 87 -5.59 -7.03 -9.74
CA GLU A 87 -5.78 -7.23 -11.17
C GLU A 87 -7.15 -6.74 -11.63
N GLY A 88 -7.15 -5.96 -12.71
CA GLY A 88 -8.34 -5.32 -13.27
C GLY A 88 -8.66 -3.93 -12.68
N ASP A 89 -7.94 -3.48 -11.65
CA ASP A 89 -8.06 -2.11 -11.16
C ASP A 89 -7.47 -1.11 -12.17
N PRO A 90 -8.01 0.11 -12.28
CA PRO A 90 -7.57 1.11 -13.27
C PRO A 90 -6.09 1.46 -13.20
N GLY A 91 -5.50 1.44 -12.00
CA GLY A 91 -4.09 1.75 -11.76
C GLY A 91 -3.16 0.53 -11.67
N TYR A 92 -3.72 -0.70 -11.74
CA TYR A 92 -2.94 -1.93 -11.55
C TYR A 92 -1.87 -2.10 -12.62
N ASN A 93 -0.67 -2.54 -12.19
CA ASN A 93 0.47 -2.87 -13.04
C ASN A 93 0.95 -1.73 -13.98
N LYS A 94 0.61 -0.48 -13.67
CA LYS A 94 1.16 0.66 -14.40
C LYS A 94 2.62 0.90 -14.01
N SER A 95 3.42 1.34 -14.99
CA SER A 95 4.85 1.62 -14.77
C SER A 95 5.05 2.76 -13.75
N PRO A 96 6.20 2.79 -13.05
CA PRO A 96 6.54 3.87 -12.12
C PRO A 96 6.48 5.27 -12.74
N SER A 97 6.81 5.42 -14.02
CA SER A 97 6.71 6.70 -14.74
C SER A 97 5.26 7.20 -14.91
N LYS A 98 4.28 6.33 -14.68
CA LYS A 98 2.84 6.64 -14.71
C LYS A 98 2.21 6.66 -13.30
N TYR A 99 3.02 6.90 -12.29
CA TYR A 99 2.58 6.87 -10.89
C TYR A 99 1.38 7.77 -10.61
N TRP A 100 1.31 8.95 -11.24
CA TRP A 100 0.19 9.86 -11.10
C TRP A 100 -1.12 9.27 -11.63
N GLU A 101 -1.09 8.69 -12.82
CA GLU A 101 -2.26 8.04 -13.43
C GLU A 101 -2.63 6.72 -12.74
N ALA A 102 -1.68 6.12 -12.02
CA ALA A 102 -1.84 4.84 -11.37
C ALA A 102 -2.39 4.97 -9.95
N SER A 103 -1.88 5.91 -9.16
CA SER A 103 -2.27 6.12 -7.76
C SER A 103 -3.73 6.54 -7.63
N SER A 104 -4.33 6.22 -6.50
CA SER A 104 -5.72 6.57 -6.24
C SER A 104 -5.92 8.06 -6.11
N ILE A 105 -4.98 8.79 -5.50
CA ILE A 105 -5.05 10.25 -5.41
C ILE A 105 -4.95 10.92 -6.78
N GLY A 106 -4.08 10.44 -7.66
CA GLY A 106 -3.96 10.98 -9.02
C GLY A 106 -5.21 10.74 -9.86
N GLN A 107 -5.83 9.55 -9.72
CA GLN A 107 -7.11 9.24 -10.38
C GLN A 107 -8.25 10.12 -9.84
N VAL A 108 -8.34 10.30 -8.50
CA VAL A 108 -9.33 11.20 -7.88
C VAL A 108 -9.14 12.63 -8.37
N CYS A 109 -7.93 13.19 -8.26
CA CYS A 109 -7.62 14.54 -8.70
C CYS A 109 -7.97 14.75 -10.18
N SER A 110 -7.64 13.79 -11.04
CA SER A 110 -7.99 13.83 -12.47
C SER A 110 -9.50 13.82 -12.70
N LEU A 111 -10.25 13.03 -11.92
CA LEU A 111 -11.72 12.94 -12.04
C LEU A 111 -12.41 14.25 -11.63
N ILE A 112 -11.91 14.93 -10.59
CA ILE A 112 -12.54 16.15 -10.06
C ILE A 112 -11.95 17.45 -10.62
N GLY A 113 -10.89 17.35 -11.42
CA GLY A 113 -10.18 18.54 -11.98
C GLY A 113 -9.33 19.26 -10.94
N GLU A 114 -8.78 18.55 -9.94
CA GLU A 114 -7.86 19.12 -8.96
C GLU A 114 -6.51 19.39 -9.60
N PRO A 115 -5.90 20.60 -9.45
CA PRO A 115 -4.57 20.88 -9.94
C PRO A 115 -3.50 19.98 -9.32
N VAL A 116 -2.55 19.56 -10.14
CA VAL A 116 -1.40 18.76 -9.69
C VAL A 116 -0.45 19.64 -8.90
N THR A 117 -0.17 19.26 -7.64
CA THR A 117 0.84 19.92 -6.80
C THR A 117 2.01 18.99 -6.54
N ALA A 118 3.18 19.53 -6.17
CA ALA A 118 4.35 18.74 -5.82
C ALA A 118 4.06 17.79 -4.63
N GLU A 119 3.26 18.23 -3.67
CA GLU A 119 2.86 17.44 -2.52
C GLU A 119 2.01 16.23 -2.93
N LEU A 120 0.97 16.46 -3.73
CA LEU A 120 0.10 15.38 -4.24
C LEU A 120 0.89 14.38 -5.11
N GLN A 121 1.88 14.86 -5.88
CA GLN A 121 2.77 14.00 -6.63
C GLN A 121 3.66 13.12 -5.71
N MET A 122 4.18 13.67 -4.61
CA MET A 122 4.96 12.90 -3.64
C MET A 122 4.12 11.81 -2.97
N ILE A 123 2.85 12.10 -2.64
CA ILE A 123 1.92 11.12 -2.10
C ILE A 123 1.67 10.00 -3.11
N ALA A 124 1.33 10.36 -4.34
CA ALA A 124 1.06 9.42 -5.41
C ALA A 124 2.24 8.48 -5.69
N ALA A 125 3.46 9.03 -5.75
CA ALA A 125 4.68 8.25 -5.97
C ALA A 125 5.03 7.37 -4.76
N ALA A 126 4.84 7.87 -3.54
CA ALA A 126 5.10 7.13 -2.31
C ALA A 126 4.17 5.93 -2.15
N ASP A 127 2.91 6.05 -2.57
CA ASP A 127 1.95 4.97 -2.45
C ASP A 127 2.09 3.96 -3.61
N HIS A 128 2.13 4.44 -4.84
CA HIS A 128 2.18 3.55 -6.00
C HIS A 128 3.53 2.83 -6.18
N CYS A 129 4.66 3.54 -6.01
CA CYS A 129 5.96 3.02 -6.41
C CYS A 129 7.14 3.55 -5.56
N LEU A 130 7.04 3.51 -4.24
CA LEU A 130 8.00 4.10 -3.29
C LEU A 130 9.47 3.80 -3.63
N HIS A 131 9.79 2.53 -3.94
CA HIS A 131 11.15 2.13 -4.31
C HIS A 131 11.66 2.90 -5.53
N HIS A 132 10.86 2.94 -6.60
CA HIS A 132 11.23 3.64 -7.82
C HIS A 132 11.29 5.17 -7.60
N ALA A 133 10.43 5.72 -6.75
CA ALA A 133 10.44 7.14 -6.42
C ALA A 133 11.74 7.55 -5.72
N TYR A 134 12.27 6.71 -4.83
CA TYR A 134 13.59 6.93 -4.22
C TYR A 134 14.77 6.68 -5.18
N ASN A 135 14.56 5.95 -6.27
CA ASN A 135 15.61 5.60 -7.24
C ASN A 135 15.42 6.27 -8.60
N ASN A 136 14.86 7.50 -8.60
CA ASN A 136 14.66 8.35 -9.78
C ASN A 136 13.74 7.76 -10.87
N GLY A 137 12.86 6.86 -10.51
CA GLY A 137 11.90 6.23 -11.44
C GLY A 137 10.57 6.98 -11.58
N CYS A 138 10.35 8.07 -10.84
CA CYS A 138 9.10 8.82 -10.78
C CYS A 138 9.36 10.33 -10.95
N GLU A 139 9.74 10.75 -12.13
CA GLU A 139 9.94 12.18 -12.41
C GLU A 139 8.64 13.01 -12.24
N PRO A 140 8.70 14.22 -11.66
CA PRO A 140 9.87 14.99 -11.25
C PRO A 140 10.30 14.81 -9.79
N ILE A 141 9.88 13.75 -9.12
CA ILE A 141 10.11 13.51 -7.70
C ILE A 141 11.61 13.39 -7.40
N LYS A 142 12.09 14.19 -6.45
CA LYS A 142 13.47 14.14 -5.95
C LYS A 142 13.53 13.32 -4.67
N ARG A 143 14.48 12.41 -4.61
CA ARG A 143 14.72 11.45 -3.53
C ARG A 143 14.74 12.11 -2.14
N GLU A 144 15.50 13.19 -2.00
CA GLU A 144 15.67 13.89 -0.71
C GLU A 144 14.39 14.62 -0.31
N GLN A 145 13.69 15.23 -1.25
CA GLN A 145 12.41 15.89 -0.98
C GLN A 145 11.33 14.89 -0.56
N LEU A 146 11.28 13.74 -1.24
CA LEU A 146 10.38 12.66 -0.86
C LEU A 146 10.69 12.14 0.55
N LEU A 147 11.97 11.96 0.90
CA LEU A 147 12.36 11.54 2.24
C LEU A 147 11.93 12.56 3.30
N GLU A 148 12.22 13.84 3.11
CA GLU A 148 11.80 14.89 4.05
C GLU A 148 10.27 14.94 4.19
N PHE A 149 9.55 14.87 3.09
CA PHE A 149 8.10 14.80 3.08
C PHE A 149 7.59 13.60 3.89
N ARG A 150 8.11 12.41 3.65
CA ARG A 150 7.72 11.21 4.39
C ARG A 150 8.04 11.30 5.88
N LEU A 151 9.23 11.81 6.23
CA LEU A 151 9.63 11.98 7.63
C LEU A 151 8.82 13.05 8.36
N SER A 152 8.28 14.05 7.67
CA SER A 152 7.43 15.07 8.30
C SER A 152 6.08 14.54 8.81
N HIS A 153 5.66 13.38 8.33
CA HIS A 153 4.41 12.73 8.76
C HIS A 153 4.55 11.92 10.06
N TYR A 154 5.76 11.78 10.61
CA TYR A 154 5.94 11.10 11.89
C TYR A 154 5.65 12.03 13.06
N ARG A 155 4.87 11.53 14.05
CA ARG A 155 4.42 12.31 15.22
C ARG A 155 5.55 12.86 16.08
N GLU A 156 6.72 12.23 16.04
CA GLU A 156 7.90 12.60 16.81
C GLU A 156 8.68 13.80 16.26
N GLY A 157 8.24 14.31 15.11
CA GLY A 157 8.89 15.41 14.41
C GLY A 157 10.04 14.96 13.49
N THR A 158 10.29 15.73 12.45
CA THR A 158 11.18 15.36 11.33
C THR A 158 12.64 15.07 11.79
N ALA A 159 13.18 15.82 12.73
CA ALA A 159 14.57 15.63 13.16
C ALA A 159 14.80 14.29 13.87
N LEU A 160 13.90 13.90 14.78
CA LEU A 160 13.98 12.60 15.45
C LEU A 160 13.69 11.45 14.50
N ALA A 161 12.68 11.61 13.62
CA ALA A 161 12.37 10.66 12.59
C ALA A 161 13.57 10.42 11.66
N LYS A 162 14.29 11.48 11.25
CA LYS A 162 15.52 11.39 10.44
C LYS A 162 16.63 10.60 11.14
N THR A 163 16.83 10.84 12.44
CA THR A 163 17.82 10.11 13.24
C THR A 163 17.49 8.61 13.29
N ARG A 164 16.23 8.26 13.53
CA ARG A 164 15.77 6.87 13.59
C ARG A 164 15.81 6.19 12.20
N PHE A 165 15.44 6.92 11.16
CA PHE A 165 15.56 6.45 9.78
C PHE A 165 17.02 6.11 9.44
N ASN A 166 17.97 7.01 9.72
CA ASN A 166 19.39 6.77 9.47
C ASN A 166 19.89 5.55 10.24
N LYS A 167 19.51 5.41 11.52
CA LYS A 167 19.84 4.22 12.32
C LYS A 167 19.30 2.95 11.69
N MET A 168 18.03 2.96 11.21
CA MET A 168 17.46 1.81 10.54
C MET A 168 18.21 1.47 9.24
N LEU A 169 18.53 2.47 8.44
CA LEU A 169 19.27 2.29 7.19
C LEU A 169 20.66 1.65 7.43
N GLU A 170 21.40 2.09 8.45
CA GLU A 170 22.68 1.49 8.82
C GLU A 170 22.53 0.04 9.31
N ILE A 171 21.53 -0.24 10.14
CA ILE A 171 21.23 -1.60 10.59
C ILE A 171 20.93 -2.50 9.37
N MET A 172 20.11 -2.06 8.43
CA MET A 172 19.77 -2.84 7.25
C MET A 172 20.97 -3.10 6.35
N LYS A 173 21.83 -2.09 6.13
CA LYS A 173 23.07 -2.26 5.34
C LYS A 173 24.01 -3.30 5.94
N ALA A 174 24.15 -3.29 7.28
CA ALA A 174 25.08 -4.17 7.99
C ALA A 174 24.58 -5.62 8.15
N ASN A 175 23.27 -5.89 8.01
CA ASN A 175 22.66 -7.17 8.41
C ASN A 175 21.84 -7.83 7.30
N GLN A 176 22.30 -7.77 6.06
CA GLN A 176 21.69 -8.53 4.96
C GLN A 176 22.22 -9.99 5.00
N ASN A 177 21.62 -10.82 5.83
CA ASN A 177 22.09 -12.17 6.11
C ASN A 177 21.02 -13.27 5.97
N TYR A 178 19.76 -12.90 5.64
CA TYR A 178 18.71 -13.88 5.43
C TYR A 178 18.73 -14.40 3.99
N PRO A 179 19.01 -15.70 3.75
CA PRO A 179 19.06 -16.24 2.39
C PRO A 179 17.65 -16.48 1.85
N PHE A 180 17.36 -15.96 0.67
CA PHE A 180 16.13 -16.25 -0.05
C PHE A 180 16.39 -16.24 -1.55
N ASN A 181 16.06 -17.33 -2.26
CA ASN A 181 16.20 -17.50 -3.70
C ASN A 181 17.60 -17.12 -4.24
N GLY A 182 18.68 -17.47 -3.50
CA GLY A 182 20.07 -17.16 -3.87
C GLY A 182 20.51 -15.71 -3.61
N ASN A 183 19.67 -14.88 -3.04
CA ASN A 183 19.97 -13.50 -2.65
C ASN A 183 19.97 -13.35 -1.11
N LEU A 184 20.59 -12.29 -0.61
CA LEU A 184 20.59 -11.95 0.81
C LEU A 184 19.62 -10.82 1.09
N TYR A 185 18.78 -11.02 2.08
CA TYR A 185 17.74 -10.10 2.53
C TYR A 185 18.03 -9.63 3.95
N PHE A 186 17.53 -8.45 4.30
CA PHE A 186 17.45 -8.04 5.71
C PHE A 186 16.24 -8.72 6.35
N ASP A 187 16.44 -9.39 7.51
CA ASP A 187 15.34 -9.93 8.30
C ASP A 187 14.74 -8.84 9.22
N ALA A 188 13.54 -8.38 8.86
CA ALA A 188 12.80 -7.37 9.61
C ALA A 188 11.79 -7.97 10.61
N SER A 189 11.79 -9.29 10.83
CA SER A 189 10.78 -9.99 11.67
C SER A 189 10.81 -9.50 13.12
N ASN A 190 12.00 -9.27 13.66
CA ASN A 190 12.23 -8.86 15.05
C ASN A 190 12.48 -7.36 15.26
N VAL A 191 12.36 -6.56 14.21
CA VAL A 191 12.50 -5.10 14.33
C VAL A 191 11.25 -4.53 15.00
N ARG A 192 11.37 -3.97 16.21
CA ARG A 192 10.24 -3.41 17.00
C ARG A 192 10.19 -1.89 16.91
N GLU A 193 11.11 -1.19 17.59
CA GLU A 193 11.10 0.27 17.73
C GLU A 193 11.30 1.04 16.42
N LEU A 194 12.04 0.46 15.47
CA LEU A 194 12.33 1.07 14.17
C LEU A 194 11.48 0.50 13.03
N SER A 195 10.47 -0.32 13.34
CA SER A 195 9.66 -1.02 12.33
C SER A 195 8.96 -0.10 11.34
N PHE A 196 8.60 1.11 11.75
CA PHE A 196 7.98 2.11 10.89
C PHE A 196 8.91 2.60 9.78
N PHE A 197 10.23 2.57 10.01
CA PHE A 197 11.24 3.06 9.06
C PHE A 197 11.75 1.99 8.10
N VAL A 198 11.41 0.71 8.30
CA VAL A 198 11.91 -0.40 7.47
C VAL A 198 11.59 -0.19 6.00
N THR A 199 10.37 0.17 5.68
CA THR A 199 9.93 0.35 4.28
C THR A 199 10.67 1.50 3.60
N ASP A 200 10.76 2.66 4.26
CA ASP A 200 11.48 3.83 3.71
C ASP A 200 12.99 3.57 3.62
N ALA A 201 13.61 2.99 4.65
CA ALA A 201 15.04 2.68 4.65
C ALA A 201 15.39 1.63 3.59
N SER A 202 14.55 0.61 3.43
CA SER A 202 14.67 -0.40 2.39
C SER A 202 14.62 0.23 0.99
N ALA A 203 13.59 1.00 0.71
CA ALA A 203 13.38 1.63 -0.59
C ALA A 203 14.47 2.66 -0.89
N TYR A 204 14.84 3.49 0.08
CA TYR A 204 15.91 4.48 -0.02
C TYR A 204 17.29 3.84 -0.19
N GLY A 205 17.59 2.78 0.58
CA GLY A 205 18.88 2.07 0.53
C GLY A 205 19.00 1.04 -0.58
N ASN A 206 17.93 0.78 -1.32
CA ASN A 206 17.84 -0.34 -2.27
C ASN A 206 18.17 -1.70 -1.61
N ILE A 207 17.64 -1.93 -0.41
CA ILE A 207 17.92 -3.11 0.41
C ILE A 207 16.67 -3.99 0.46
N PRO A 208 16.68 -5.20 -0.11
CA PRO A 208 15.56 -6.10 0.00
C PRO A 208 15.40 -6.61 1.44
N TYR A 209 14.15 -6.78 1.88
CA TYR A 209 13.88 -7.29 3.22
C TYR A 209 12.75 -8.32 3.23
N ILE A 210 12.80 -9.17 4.24
CA ILE A 210 11.74 -10.11 4.58
C ILE A 210 11.24 -9.83 5.99
N SER A 211 9.95 -10.04 6.22
CA SER A 211 9.37 -9.92 7.56
C SER A 211 8.36 -11.04 7.77
N VAL A 212 8.55 -11.80 8.85
CA VAL A 212 7.64 -12.84 9.30
C VAL A 212 7.01 -12.37 10.60
N ARG A 213 5.68 -12.28 10.66
CA ARG A 213 4.95 -11.77 11.83
C ARG A 213 3.78 -12.68 12.17
N HIS A 214 3.71 -13.10 13.42
CA HIS A 214 2.54 -13.77 13.99
C HIS A 214 1.46 -12.73 14.31
N LYS A 215 0.19 -13.08 14.05
CA LYS A 215 -0.96 -12.26 14.38
C LYS A 215 -1.83 -12.98 15.37
N SER A 216 -1.83 -12.49 16.60
CA SER A 216 -2.56 -13.07 17.72
C SER A 216 -4.08 -13.14 17.52
N VAL A 217 -4.68 -12.21 16.77
CA VAL A 217 -6.14 -12.09 16.63
C VAL A 217 -6.76 -13.10 15.66
N ALA A 218 -5.98 -13.73 14.78
CA ALA A 218 -6.51 -14.62 13.75
C ALA A 218 -5.77 -15.96 13.65
N ASN A 219 -4.90 -16.26 14.60
CA ASN A 219 -3.98 -17.41 14.54
C ASN A 219 -3.33 -17.58 13.16
N THR A 220 -2.88 -16.47 12.58
CA THR A 220 -2.27 -16.42 11.25
C THR A 220 -0.85 -15.87 11.33
N LYS A 221 0.02 -16.42 10.52
CA LYS A 221 1.38 -15.93 10.28
C LYS A 221 1.38 -15.17 8.96
N LYS A 222 1.97 -13.98 8.93
CA LYS A 222 2.12 -13.20 7.70
C LYS A 222 3.59 -13.14 7.34
N VAL A 223 3.92 -13.51 6.10
CA VAL A 223 5.23 -13.28 5.50
C VAL A 223 5.12 -12.14 4.49
N PHE A 224 6.11 -11.28 4.46
CA PHE A 224 6.16 -10.18 3.53
C PHE A 224 7.58 -9.99 2.99
N LEU A 225 7.70 -9.88 1.66
CA LEU A 225 8.90 -9.44 0.95
C LEU A 225 8.70 -8.00 0.51
N GLY A 226 9.69 -7.16 0.78
CA GLY A 226 9.71 -5.77 0.31
C GLY A 226 11.00 -5.43 -0.42
N ASN A 227 10.89 -4.58 -1.42
CA ASN A 227 12.01 -4.18 -2.28
C ASN A 227 12.75 -5.38 -2.92
N ALA A 228 12.02 -6.42 -3.24
CA ALA A 228 12.53 -7.64 -3.82
C ALA A 228 12.64 -7.53 -5.34
N SER A 229 13.56 -8.27 -5.95
CA SER A 229 13.64 -8.33 -7.40
C SER A 229 12.36 -8.90 -8.02
N LYS A 230 12.06 -8.53 -9.27
CA LYS A 230 10.90 -9.10 -9.99
C LYS A 230 10.94 -10.63 -10.02
N LYS A 231 12.14 -11.21 -10.14
CA LYS A 231 12.37 -12.66 -10.12
C LYS A 231 12.00 -13.25 -8.76
N ASP A 232 12.44 -12.61 -7.67
CA ASP A 232 12.18 -13.11 -6.31
C ASP A 232 10.71 -12.97 -5.93
N VAL A 233 10.03 -11.88 -6.37
CA VAL A 233 8.58 -11.72 -6.17
C VAL A 233 7.81 -12.83 -6.88
N LYS A 234 8.13 -13.12 -8.16
CA LYS A 234 7.49 -14.21 -8.90
C LYS A 234 7.73 -15.56 -8.22
N PHE A 235 9.00 -15.88 -7.89
CA PHE A 235 9.33 -17.11 -7.18
C PHE A 235 8.57 -17.23 -5.85
N PHE A 236 8.48 -16.15 -5.07
CA PHE A 236 7.74 -16.16 -3.81
C PHE A 236 6.27 -16.49 -4.02
N LEU A 237 5.61 -15.86 -5.00
CA LEU A 237 4.18 -16.06 -5.27
C LEU A 237 3.86 -17.47 -5.80
N GLU A 238 4.76 -18.08 -6.55
CA GLU A 238 4.58 -19.38 -7.19
C GLU A 238 4.96 -20.54 -6.25
N GLU A 239 6.12 -20.46 -5.59
CA GLU A 239 6.72 -21.57 -4.83
C GLU A 239 7.26 -21.15 -3.46
N GLY A 240 7.97 -20.03 -3.39
CA GLY A 240 8.78 -19.63 -2.23
C GLY A 240 7.99 -19.40 -0.96
N CYS A 241 6.72 -19.00 -1.05
CA CYS A 241 5.86 -18.80 0.12
C CYS A 241 5.58 -20.09 0.90
N HIS A 242 5.59 -21.25 0.23
CA HIS A 242 5.35 -22.55 0.86
C HIS A 242 6.49 -23.00 1.81
N SER A 243 7.69 -22.42 1.66
CA SER A 243 8.79 -22.69 2.59
C SER A 243 8.56 -22.14 4.01
N PHE A 244 7.56 -21.26 4.19
CA PHE A 244 7.21 -20.67 5.47
C PHE A 244 6.04 -21.35 6.18
N GLY A 245 5.34 -22.27 5.52
CA GLY A 245 4.22 -23.05 6.06
C GLY A 245 3.04 -23.19 5.07
N VAL A 246 1.89 -23.60 5.60
CA VAL A 246 0.67 -23.80 4.80
C VAL A 246 0.07 -22.47 4.37
N VAL A 247 0.04 -22.22 3.07
CA VAL A 247 -0.41 -20.95 2.48
C VAL A 247 -1.93 -20.91 2.39
N GLU A 248 -2.55 -19.89 2.98
CA GLU A 248 -3.99 -19.60 2.87
C GLU A 248 -4.28 -18.59 1.73
N GLY A 249 -3.31 -17.77 1.37
CA GLY A 249 -3.43 -16.82 0.27
C GLY A 249 -2.16 -16.01 0.07
N THR A 250 -1.95 -15.59 -1.17
CA THR A 250 -0.82 -14.75 -1.58
C THR A 250 -1.31 -13.46 -2.21
N TYR A 251 -0.47 -12.44 -2.17
CA TYR A 251 -0.67 -11.17 -2.85
C TYR A 251 0.69 -10.55 -3.17
N GLY A 252 0.76 -9.74 -4.20
CA GLY A 252 2.00 -9.05 -4.55
C GLY A 252 1.99 -8.52 -5.97
N ASP A 253 2.97 -7.70 -6.26
CA ASP A 253 3.17 -7.11 -7.58
C ASP A 253 4.67 -7.07 -7.92
N PRO A 254 5.13 -7.85 -8.91
CA PRO A 254 6.53 -7.83 -9.35
C PRO A 254 6.99 -6.46 -9.86
N SER A 255 6.09 -5.63 -10.40
CA SER A 255 6.43 -4.28 -10.88
C SER A 255 6.63 -3.30 -9.71
N ARG A 256 5.94 -3.52 -8.60
CA ARG A 256 6.05 -2.75 -7.35
C ARG A 256 7.03 -3.38 -6.34
N GLN A 257 7.66 -4.49 -6.69
CA GLN A 257 8.74 -5.15 -5.95
C GLN A 257 8.35 -5.62 -4.55
N PHE A 258 7.13 -6.11 -4.38
CA PHE A 258 6.69 -6.69 -3.12
C PHE A 258 5.86 -7.97 -3.32
N ALA A 259 5.89 -8.83 -2.31
CA ALA A 259 4.99 -9.98 -2.19
C ALA A 259 4.63 -10.23 -0.73
N GLY A 260 3.53 -10.92 -0.50
CA GLY A 260 3.14 -11.36 0.83
C GLY A 260 2.32 -12.64 0.77
N ALA A 261 2.33 -13.38 1.89
CA ALA A 261 1.52 -14.56 2.10
C ALA A 261 0.90 -14.56 3.50
N TYR A 262 -0.32 -15.08 3.58
CA TYR A 262 -0.95 -15.46 4.84
C TYR A 262 -0.81 -16.95 4.99
N LEU A 263 -0.34 -17.38 6.16
CA LEU A 263 -0.07 -18.78 6.47
C LEU A 263 -0.93 -19.20 7.65
N LYS A 264 -1.40 -20.44 7.63
CA LYS A 264 -2.03 -21.08 8.77
C LYS A 264 -0.97 -21.33 9.85
N VAL A 265 -1.29 -21.02 11.11
CA VAL A 265 -0.45 -21.43 12.25
C VAL A 265 -0.89 -22.86 12.63
N GLU A 266 0.06 -23.79 12.60
CA GLU A 266 -0.18 -25.14 13.12
C GLU A 266 -0.24 -25.08 14.65
N GLU A 267 -1.17 -25.80 15.26
CA GLU A 267 -1.39 -25.80 16.72
C GLU A 267 -0.20 -26.30 17.56
N SER A 268 0.86 -26.78 16.90
CA SER A 268 2.06 -27.32 17.55
C SER A 268 3.12 -26.27 17.93
N ASP A 269 2.94 -25.00 17.59
CA ASP A 269 3.92 -23.93 17.88
C ASP A 269 3.69 -23.25 19.24
N GLU A 270 2.77 -23.77 20.09
CA GLU A 270 2.55 -23.34 21.47
C GLU A 270 3.17 -24.36 22.45
N SER A 271 4.49 -24.38 22.56
CA SER A 271 5.17 -25.05 23.68
C SER A 271 6.35 -24.24 24.18
#